data_9ac4d028d54bf36a82d7fce55c67237f
#
_entry.id   9ac4d028d54bf36a82d7fce55c67237f
#
_cell.length_a   1.000
_cell.length_b   1.000
_cell.length_c   1.000
_cell.angle_alpha   90.00
_cell.angle_beta   90.00
_cell.angle_gamma   90.00
#
_symmetry.space_group_name_H-M   'P 1'
#
loop_
_entity.id
_entity.type
_entity.pdbx_description
1 polymer ?
#
loop_
_entity_poly.entity_id
_entity_poly.type
_entity_poly.pdbx_seq_one_letter_code
_entity_poly.pdbx_strand_id
1 'polypeptide(L)'
;RLVLNPQNPYEYLYDGDYRPIEKRSVTVSVRGDDGQLTTEQHQTYFTHYGPVVESAALGWKDGAAFAIRDAVIDNYLTAETYDALAKATSTAEIEAAISQQGVYWTNTIAADRDGNAFYADISGTPNIDEALLQRCQIPLPESMSYLILLRGEDSSCEWYEDPSSRVAGTLPAQKMPRVTRTDY
;
A
#
# COMPACT_ATOMS: atom_id res chain seq x y z
N ARG A 1 -4.51 1.22 13.07
CA ARG A 1 -4.74 2.17 14.18
C ARG A 1 -3.52 2.17 15.09
N LEU A 2 -3.03 3.35 15.44
CA LEU A 2 -1.97 3.57 16.42
C LEU A 2 -2.58 3.86 17.78
N VAL A 3 -2.00 3.33 18.84
CA VAL A 3 -2.29 3.70 20.24
C VAL A 3 -1.22 4.71 20.66
N LEU A 4 -1.64 5.94 20.95
CA LEU A 4 -0.71 7.02 21.25
C LEU A 4 -0.27 7.00 22.73
N ASN A 5 0.94 7.49 22.99
CA ASN A 5 1.42 7.71 24.33
C ASN A 5 0.60 8.84 24.99
N PRO A 6 -0.06 8.59 26.16
CA PRO A 6 -0.85 9.62 26.83
C PRO A 6 -0.03 10.85 27.28
N GLN A 7 1.29 10.71 27.41
CA GLN A 7 2.19 11.78 27.83
C GLN A 7 2.83 12.50 26.64
N ASN A 8 2.87 11.86 25.46
CA ASN A 8 3.45 12.42 24.25
C ASN A 8 2.68 11.94 23.00
N PRO A 9 1.77 12.73 22.40
CA PRO A 9 0.97 12.31 21.25
C PRO A 9 1.80 12.08 19.98
N TYR A 10 3.09 12.37 19.98
CA TYR A 10 4.03 12.08 18.89
C TYR A 10 4.80 10.77 19.09
N GLU A 11 4.28 9.89 19.94
CA GLU A 11 4.77 8.54 20.14
C GLU A 11 3.59 7.55 20.08
N TYR A 12 3.83 6.35 19.58
CA TYR A 12 2.84 5.29 19.52
C TYR A 12 3.38 3.99 20.11
N LEU A 13 2.49 3.23 20.73
CA LEU A 13 2.79 1.93 21.32
C LEU A 13 3.07 0.90 20.23
N TYR A 14 4.10 0.07 20.43
CA TYR A 14 4.45 -1.06 19.58
C TYR A 14 5.18 -2.11 20.41
N ASP A 15 4.58 -3.31 20.55
CA ASP A 15 5.10 -4.43 21.34
C ASP A 15 5.51 -4.06 22.78
N GLY A 16 4.77 -3.17 23.42
CA GLY A 16 5.01 -2.74 24.80
C GLY A 16 5.92 -1.51 24.93
N ASP A 17 6.59 -1.07 23.88
CA ASP A 17 7.46 0.09 23.88
C ASP A 17 6.84 1.25 23.06
N TYR A 18 7.21 2.50 23.40
CA TYR A 18 6.80 3.65 22.61
C TYR A 18 7.85 3.99 21.55
N ARG A 19 7.38 4.14 20.29
CA ARG A 19 8.17 4.55 19.14
C ARG A 19 7.82 5.98 18.72
N PRO A 20 8.78 6.80 18.29
CA PRO A 20 8.49 8.14 17.82
C PRO A 20 7.75 8.14 16.49
N ILE A 21 6.85 9.11 16.31
CA ILE A 21 6.28 9.49 15.02
C ILE A 21 7.22 10.49 14.37
N GLU A 22 7.74 10.17 13.21
CA GLU A 22 8.65 11.04 12.47
C GLU A 22 7.87 12.22 11.89
N LYS A 23 8.39 13.42 12.13
CA LYS A 23 7.85 14.66 11.57
C LYS A 23 8.69 15.10 10.39
N ARG A 24 8.06 15.33 9.25
CA ARG A 24 8.69 15.84 8.02
C ARG A 24 8.07 17.18 7.63
N SER A 25 8.89 18.09 7.13
CA SER A 25 8.46 19.40 6.65
C SER A 25 8.52 19.43 5.13
N VAL A 26 7.41 19.79 4.50
CA VAL A 26 7.30 19.94 3.05
C VAL A 26 7.06 21.42 2.75
N THR A 27 7.89 21.99 1.90
CA THR A 27 7.78 23.38 1.46
C THR A 27 7.40 23.39 -0.02
N VAL A 28 6.31 24.08 -0.36
CA VAL A 28 5.81 24.19 -1.73
C VAL A 28 5.67 25.64 -2.12
N SER A 29 5.95 25.96 -3.39
CA SER A 29 5.67 27.26 -3.97
C SER A 29 4.30 27.22 -4.65
N VAL A 30 3.37 28.02 -4.17
CA VAL A 30 2.00 28.13 -4.67
C VAL A 30 1.86 29.40 -5.48
N ARG A 31 1.34 29.29 -6.73
CA ARG A 31 1.00 30.44 -7.55
C ARG A 31 -0.39 30.94 -7.23
N GLY A 32 -0.50 32.18 -6.77
CA GLY A 32 -1.77 32.86 -6.56
C GLY A 32 -2.46 33.29 -7.87
N ASP A 33 -3.71 33.70 -7.80
CA ASP A 33 -4.50 34.18 -8.94
C ASP A 33 -3.89 35.46 -9.56
N ASP A 34 -3.15 36.22 -8.80
CA ASP A 34 -2.38 37.42 -9.24
C ASP A 34 -1.06 37.04 -9.96
N GLY A 35 -0.76 35.75 -10.08
CA GLY A 35 0.46 35.21 -10.68
C GLY A 35 1.69 35.25 -9.77
N GLN A 36 1.58 35.79 -8.56
CA GLN A 36 2.69 35.80 -7.59
C GLN A 36 2.89 34.42 -6.98
N LEU A 37 4.15 34.12 -6.61
CA LEU A 37 4.48 32.88 -5.89
C LEU A 37 4.55 33.17 -4.39
N THR A 38 3.81 32.41 -3.62
CA THR A 38 3.91 32.34 -2.17
C THR A 38 4.52 31.01 -1.75
N THR A 39 5.17 30.99 -0.60
CA THR A 39 5.73 29.75 -0.05
C THR A 39 4.85 29.27 1.09
N GLU A 40 4.38 28.03 0.99
CA GLU A 40 3.64 27.35 2.04
C GLU A 40 4.47 26.20 2.61
N GLN A 41 4.41 26.02 3.92
CA GLN A 41 5.08 24.95 4.63
C GLN A 41 4.05 24.08 5.32
N HIS A 42 4.08 22.78 5.03
CA HIS A 42 3.22 21.79 5.65
C HIS A 42 4.05 20.80 6.46
N GLN A 43 3.49 20.36 7.57
CA GLN A 43 4.06 19.27 8.36
C GLN A 43 3.35 17.99 7.99
N THR A 44 4.10 16.90 7.81
CA THR A 44 3.60 15.56 7.59
C THR A 44 4.22 14.62 8.60
N TYR A 45 3.54 13.55 8.92
CA TYR A 45 3.94 12.63 9.98
C TYR A 45 4.00 11.21 9.45
N PHE A 46 5.00 10.45 9.89
CA PHE A 46 5.23 9.09 9.41
C PHE A 46 5.52 8.14 10.56
N THR A 47 5.12 6.91 10.39
CA THR A 47 5.52 5.77 11.21
C THR A 47 6.18 4.72 10.32
N HIS A 48 6.65 3.61 10.89
CA HIS A 48 7.13 2.46 10.11
C HIS A 48 6.04 1.83 9.23
N TYR A 49 4.76 2.10 9.51
CA TYR A 49 3.65 1.68 8.64
C TYR A 49 3.48 2.57 7.41
N GLY A 50 3.89 3.83 7.50
CA GLY A 50 3.70 4.83 6.46
C GLY A 50 3.17 6.15 7.01
N PRO A 51 2.57 7.00 6.15
CA PRO A 51 2.06 8.31 6.54
C PRO A 51 0.91 8.21 7.55
N VAL A 52 0.90 9.13 8.50
CA VAL A 52 -0.19 9.30 9.47
C VAL A 52 -1.26 10.19 8.85
N VAL A 53 -2.51 9.76 8.96
CA VAL A 53 -3.66 10.49 8.41
C VAL A 53 -3.99 11.69 9.27
N GLU A 54 -4.10 12.85 8.64
CA GLU A 54 -4.56 14.10 9.25
C GLU A 54 -5.86 14.53 8.59
N SER A 55 -6.97 14.01 9.08
CA SER A 55 -8.30 14.39 8.60
C SER A 55 -9.27 14.62 9.75
N ALA A 56 -10.34 15.36 9.48
CA ALA A 56 -11.39 15.60 10.49
C ALA A 56 -12.07 14.29 10.95
N ALA A 57 -12.14 13.28 10.08
CA ALA A 57 -12.76 11.99 10.39
C ALA A 57 -11.82 11.02 11.11
N LEU A 58 -10.54 10.98 10.70
CA LEU A 58 -9.53 10.03 11.17
C LEU A 58 -8.32 10.74 11.79
N GLY A 59 -8.50 11.94 12.34
CA GLY A 59 -7.40 12.70 12.95
C GLY A 59 -6.94 12.15 14.29
N TRP A 60 -5.92 12.76 14.83
CA TRP A 60 -5.33 12.45 16.13
C TRP A 60 -6.29 12.89 17.24
N LYS A 61 -6.95 11.94 17.87
CA LYS A 61 -7.90 12.20 18.95
C LYS A 61 -8.06 10.97 19.85
N ASP A 62 -8.47 11.19 21.06
CA ASP A 62 -8.84 10.13 22.02
C ASP A 62 -7.73 9.08 22.21
N GLY A 63 -6.46 9.51 22.18
CA GLY A 63 -5.30 8.63 22.35
C GLY A 63 -5.04 7.70 21.16
N ALA A 64 -5.59 8.00 19.99
CA ALA A 64 -5.40 7.22 18.78
C ALA A 64 -5.03 8.10 17.57
N ALA A 65 -4.29 7.52 16.63
CA ALA A 65 -4.07 8.03 15.28
C ALA A 65 -4.17 6.88 14.27
N PHE A 66 -4.13 7.20 12.99
CA PHE A 66 -4.22 6.20 11.92
C PHE A 66 -3.08 6.40 10.94
N ALA A 67 -2.35 5.34 10.63
CA ALA A 67 -1.36 5.32 9.56
C ALA A 67 -1.88 4.52 8.37
N ILE A 68 -1.52 4.94 7.18
CA ILE A 68 -1.78 4.17 5.96
C ILE A 68 -0.55 3.32 5.67
N ARG A 69 -0.73 1.99 5.58
CA ARG A 69 0.27 1.10 5.01
C ARG A 69 -0.12 0.81 3.57
N ASP A 70 0.79 1.12 2.67
CA ASP A 70 0.60 0.94 1.23
C ASP A 70 1.69 -0.02 0.71
N ALA A 71 1.26 -1.10 0.07
CA ALA A 71 2.16 -2.12 -0.48
C ALA A 71 3.08 -1.60 -1.60
N VAL A 72 2.77 -0.44 -2.16
CA VAL A 72 3.50 0.11 -3.31
C VAL A 72 4.30 1.37 -2.99
N ILE A 73 4.23 1.88 -1.76
CA ILE A 73 4.87 3.17 -1.40
C ILE A 73 6.40 3.15 -1.61
N ASP A 74 7.04 2.00 -1.37
CA ASP A 74 8.48 1.78 -1.56
C ASP A 74 8.77 0.82 -2.73
N ASN A 75 7.81 0.66 -3.65
CA ASN A 75 7.96 -0.21 -4.80
C ASN A 75 8.57 0.55 -5.99
N TYR A 76 9.85 0.34 -6.24
CA TYR A 76 10.59 0.97 -7.33
C TYR A 76 10.64 0.12 -8.62
N LEU A 77 9.90 -1.01 -8.69
CA LEU A 77 9.91 -1.94 -9.83
C LEU A 77 9.05 -1.47 -11.01
N THR A 78 8.31 -0.38 -10.85
CA THR A 78 7.39 0.16 -11.88
C THR A 78 8.07 0.38 -13.21
N ALA A 79 9.22 1.07 -13.23
CA ALA A 79 9.91 1.40 -14.47
C ALA A 79 10.35 0.15 -15.23
N GLU A 80 10.91 -0.84 -14.53
CA GLU A 80 11.33 -2.13 -15.12
C GLU A 80 10.13 -2.91 -15.66
N THR A 81 9.05 -2.95 -14.89
CA THR A 81 7.82 -3.67 -15.27
C THR A 81 7.19 -3.06 -16.51
N TYR A 82 7.05 -1.74 -16.58
CA TYR A 82 6.46 -1.08 -17.75
C TYR A 82 7.38 -1.11 -18.98
N ASP A 83 8.68 -1.09 -18.80
CA ASP A 83 9.64 -1.32 -19.90
C ASP A 83 9.51 -2.74 -20.47
N ALA A 84 9.36 -3.74 -19.59
CA ALA A 84 9.13 -5.12 -20.01
C ALA A 84 7.75 -5.29 -20.72
N LEU A 85 6.69 -4.66 -20.18
CA LEU A 85 5.37 -4.66 -20.81
C LEU A 85 5.38 -4.02 -22.21
N ALA A 86 6.12 -2.92 -22.38
CA ALA A 86 6.22 -2.24 -23.67
C ALA A 86 6.95 -3.08 -24.75
N LYS A 87 7.76 -4.04 -24.34
CA LYS A 87 8.50 -4.94 -25.24
C LYS A 87 7.80 -6.30 -25.44
N ALA A 88 6.81 -6.60 -24.63
CA ALA A 88 6.11 -7.89 -24.68
C ALA A 88 5.37 -8.08 -26.04
N THR A 89 5.50 -9.25 -26.61
CA THR A 89 4.89 -9.67 -27.88
C THR A 89 3.90 -10.81 -27.74
N SER A 90 3.80 -11.37 -26.54
CA SER A 90 2.90 -12.49 -26.19
C SER A 90 2.28 -12.29 -24.80
N THR A 91 1.17 -12.98 -24.54
CA THR A 91 0.53 -13.02 -23.23
C THR A 91 1.44 -13.59 -22.15
N ALA A 92 2.29 -14.56 -22.49
CA ALA A 92 3.28 -15.12 -21.57
C ALA A 92 4.37 -14.11 -21.16
N GLU A 93 4.81 -13.26 -22.09
CA GLU A 93 5.75 -12.18 -21.76
C GLU A 93 5.09 -11.09 -20.92
N ILE A 94 3.81 -10.80 -21.12
CA ILE A 94 3.03 -9.91 -20.25
C ILE A 94 2.94 -10.48 -18.83
N GLU A 95 2.61 -11.77 -18.69
CA GLU A 95 2.59 -12.44 -17.39
C GLU A 95 3.95 -12.36 -16.69
N ALA A 96 5.02 -12.63 -17.42
CA ALA A 96 6.38 -12.53 -16.88
C ALA A 96 6.72 -11.09 -16.41
N ALA A 97 6.30 -10.09 -17.18
CA ALA A 97 6.51 -8.68 -16.84
C ALA A 97 5.75 -8.27 -15.58
N ILE A 98 4.45 -8.53 -15.47
CA ILE A 98 3.65 -8.15 -14.29
C ILE A 98 4.03 -8.97 -13.06
N SER A 99 4.57 -10.19 -13.24
CA SER A 99 5.07 -11.02 -12.13
C SER A 99 6.28 -10.40 -11.42
N GLN A 100 6.86 -9.34 -11.96
CA GLN A 100 7.83 -8.50 -11.27
C GLN A 100 7.20 -7.62 -10.16
N GLN A 101 5.87 -7.56 -10.08
CA GLN A 101 5.10 -6.83 -9.07
C GLN A 101 5.30 -5.30 -9.10
N GLY A 102 5.64 -4.73 -10.25
CA GLY A 102 5.76 -3.28 -10.44
C GLY A 102 4.47 -2.61 -10.94
N VAL A 103 3.37 -3.36 -11.09
CA VAL A 103 2.04 -2.84 -11.42
C VAL A 103 1.27 -2.57 -10.14
N TYR A 104 0.56 -1.42 -10.09
CA TYR A 104 -0.16 -0.98 -8.90
C TYR A 104 -1.66 -1.08 -9.11
N TRP A 105 -2.38 -1.68 -8.14
CA TRP A 105 -3.84 -1.64 -7.99
C TRP A 105 -4.66 -1.89 -9.26
N THR A 106 -4.13 -2.64 -10.23
CA THR A 106 -4.82 -2.87 -11.50
C THR A 106 -4.83 -4.33 -11.89
N ASN A 107 -5.95 -4.75 -12.47
CA ASN A 107 -6.04 -6.02 -13.17
C ASN A 107 -5.42 -5.88 -14.57
N THR A 108 -4.75 -6.92 -15.02
CA THR A 108 -4.16 -6.97 -16.35
C THR A 108 -5.00 -7.90 -17.24
N ILE A 109 -5.42 -7.39 -18.39
CA ILE A 109 -6.10 -8.16 -19.45
C ILE A 109 -5.27 -8.01 -20.71
N ALA A 110 -4.96 -9.13 -21.37
CA ALA A 110 -4.18 -9.14 -22.60
C ALA A 110 -4.66 -10.21 -23.56
N ALA A 111 -4.40 -10.01 -24.85
CA ALA A 111 -4.53 -11.01 -25.89
C ALA A 111 -3.39 -10.85 -26.89
N ASP A 112 -2.99 -11.96 -27.52
CA ASP A 112 -1.96 -11.96 -28.56
C ASP A 112 -2.50 -12.45 -29.92
N ARG A 113 -1.66 -12.30 -30.94
CA ARG A 113 -2.01 -12.71 -32.30
C ARG A 113 -2.13 -14.21 -32.51
N ASP A 114 -1.64 -14.99 -31.55
CA ASP A 114 -1.67 -16.46 -31.61
C ASP A 114 -2.94 -17.05 -30.98
N GLY A 115 -3.90 -16.17 -30.61
CA GLY A 115 -5.20 -16.56 -30.06
C GLY A 115 -5.20 -16.84 -28.56
N ASN A 116 -4.16 -16.39 -27.84
CA ASN A 116 -4.14 -16.50 -26.40
C ASN A 116 -4.79 -15.27 -25.74
N ALA A 117 -5.57 -15.49 -24.71
CA ALA A 117 -6.12 -14.47 -23.83
C ALA A 117 -5.65 -14.70 -22.39
N PHE A 118 -5.36 -13.63 -21.67
CA PHE A 118 -4.82 -13.66 -20.32
C PHE A 118 -5.52 -12.63 -19.44
N TYR A 119 -5.87 -13.04 -18.24
CA TYR A 119 -6.31 -12.17 -17.17
C TYR A 119 -5.47 -12.44 -15.91
N ALA A 120 -5.07 -11.42 -15.22
CA ALA A 120 -4.45 -11.55 -13.91
C ALA A 120 -4.74 -10.36 -13.01
N ASP A 121 -4.81 -10.63 -11.71
CA ASP A 121 -4.76 -9.66 -10.64
C ASP A 121 -3.41 -9.84 -9.91
N ILE A 122 -2.33 -9.47 -10.60
CA ILE A 122 -0.96 -9.51 -10.07
C ILE A 122 -0.51 -8.06 -9.84
N SER A 123 -0.62 -7.62 -8.61
CA SER A 123 -0.37 -6.24 -8.20
C SER A 123 0.25 -6.17 -6.80
N GLY A 124 0.41 -4.97 -6.24
CA GLY A 124 0.89 -4.76 -4.88
C GLY A 124 -0.15 -5.15 -3.82
N THR A 125 -0.47 -6.43 -3.69
CA THR A 125 -1.48 -6.94 -2.75
C THR A 125 -0.85 -7.31 -1.40
N PRO A 126 -1.36 -6.76 -0.26
CA PRO A 126 -0.89 -7.13 1.07
C PRO A 126 -0.96 -8.63 1.34
N ASN A 127 0.08 -9.21 1.94
CA ASN A 127 0.10 -10.61 2.33
C ASN A 127 -0.59 -10.80 3.69
N ILE A 128 -1.91 -10.86 3.67
CA ILE A 128 -2.77 -11.08 4.83
C ILE A 128 -3.71 -12.25 4.56
N ASP A 129 -4.09 -12.96 5.61
CA ASP A 129 -5.05 -14.05 5.54
C ASP A 129 -6.21 -13.84 6.52
N GLU A 130 -7.20 -14.72 6.44
CA GLU A 130 -8.38 -14.70 7.30
C GLU A 130 -8.00 -14.82 8.79
N ALA A 131 -6.98 -15.63 9.13
CA ALA A 131 -6.54 -15.82 10.50
C ALA A 131 -5.92 -14.52 11.08
N LEU A 132 -5.17 -13.77 10.28
CA LEU A 132 -4.66 -12.45 10.66
C LEU A 132 -5.83 -11.47 10.86
N LEU A 133 -6.78 -11.44 9.92
CA LEU A 133 -7.94 -10.54 10.02
C LEU A 133 -8.77 -10.83 11.26
N GLN A 134 -9.09 -12.09 11.54
CA GLN A 134 -9.84 -12.48 12.75
C GLN A 134 -9.16 -12.04 14.04
N ARG A 135 -7.84 -12.06 14.08
CA ARG A 135 -7.05 -11.72 15.27
C ARG A 135 -6.81 -10.22 15.42
N CYS A 136 -6.64 -9.51 14.30
CA CYS A 136 -6.05 -8.17 14.25
C CYS A 136 -6.97 -7.07 13.74
N GLN A 137 -8.05 -7.43 13.05
CA GLN A 137 -8.93 -6.43 12.46
C GLN A 137 -9.75 -5.71 13.54
N ILE A 138 -9.79 -4.39 13.43
CA ILE A 138 -10.66 -3.53 14.23
C ILE A 138 -11.92 -3.25 13.41
N PRO A 139 -13.13 -3.51 13.93
CA PRO A 139 -14.37 -3.21 13.23
C PRO A 139 -14.48 -1.73 12.87
N LEU A 140 -14.93 -1.47 11.65
CA LEU A 140 -15.23 -0.11 11.16
C LEU A 140 -16.75 0.06 10.95
N PRO A 141 -17.25 1.31 10.99
CA PRO A 141 -18.61 1.59 10.58
C PRO A 141 -18.90 1.10 9.15
N GLU A 142 -20.16 0.78 8.84
CA GLU A 142 -20.58 0.27 7.53
C GLU A 142 -20.14 1.18 6.38
N SER A 143 -20.20 2.51 6.58
CA SER A 143 -19.75 3.51 5.60
C SER A 143 -18.25 3.44 5.27
N MET A 144 -17.46 2.72 6.06
CA MET A 144 -16.01 2.53 5.88
C MET A 144 -15.63 1.04 5.75
N SER A 145 -16.60 0.16 5.50
CA SER A 145 -16.40 -1.30 5.42
C SER A 145 -15.48 -1.75 4.27
N TYR A 146 -15.21 -0.86 3.31
CA TYR A 146 -14.24 -1.08 2.22
C TYR A 146 -12.78 -0.95 2.67
N LEU A 147 -12.52 -0.48 3.90
CA LEU A 147 -11.19 -0.38 4.47
C LEU A 147 -10.90 -1.56 5.41
N ILE A 148 -9.67 -1.99 5.47
CA ILE A 148 -9.17 -2.90 6.48
C ILE A 148 -8.39 -2.10 7.51
N LEU A 149 -8.83 -2.13 8.77
CA LEU A 149 -8.16 -1.48 9.88
C LEU A 149 -7.57 -2.53 10.80
N LEU A 150 -6.24 -2.52 10.94
CA LEU A 150 -5.51 -3.43 11.81
C LEU A 150 -5.01 -2.75 13.07
N ARG A 151 -4.68 -3.55 14.09
CA ARG A 151 -3.99 -3.10 15.29
C ARG A 151 -2.55 -2.74 14.94
N GLY A 152 -2.14 -1.53 15.23
CA GLY A 152 -0.78 -1.06 14.99
C GLY A 152 0.13 -1.11 16.21
N GLU A 153 -0.39 -1.58 17.35
CA GLU A 153 0.36 -1.75 18.59
C GLU A 153 1.00 -3.14 18.76
N ASP A 154 0.75 -4.07 17.82
CA ASP A 154 1.13 -5.47 17.90
C ASP A 154 1.79 -5.93 16.59
N SER A 155 3.06 -6.30 16.65
CA SER A 155 3.82 -6.75 15.47
C SER A 155 3.24 -8.03 14.85
N SER A 156 2.54 -8.86 15.63
CA SER A 156 1.87 -10.06 15.09
C SER A 156 0.69 -9.74 14.16
N CYS A 157 0.30 -8.45 14.10
CA CYS A 157 -0.74 -7.92 13.21
C CYS A 157 -0.17 -7.27 11.94
N GLU A 158 1.13 -7.35 11.72
CA GLU A 158 1.75 -6.92 10.47
C GLU A 158 1.50 -7.92 9.34
N TRP A 159 1.65 -7.45 8.11
CA TRP A 159 1.57 -8.29 6.92
C TRP A 159 2.66 -9.34 6.93
N TYR A 160 2.33 -10.55 6.51
CA TYR A 160 3.30 -11.64 6.47
C TYR A 160 4.39 -11.38 5.44
N GLU A 161 5.62 -11.68 5.81
CA GLU A 161 6.74 -11.69 4.88
C GLU A 161 6.77 -13.02 4.11
N ASP A 162 7.00 -12.94 2.80
CA ASP A 162 7.24 -14.10 1.94
C ASP A 162 8.49 -13.82 1.10
N PRO A 163 9.58 -14.60 1.27
CA PRO A 163 10.84 -14.35 0.56
C PRO A 163 10.74 -14.53 -0.96
N SER A 164 9.67 -15.13 -1.48
CA SER A 164 9.39 -15.22 -2.90
C SER A 164 8.67 -14.01 -3.48
N SER A 165 8.19 -13.09 -2.64
CA SER A 165 7.66 -11.81 -3.09
C SER A 165 8.80 -10.83 -3.36
N ARG A 166 8.69 -10.06 -4.43
CA ARG A 166 9.66 -9.00 -4.76
C ARG A 166 9.44 -7.71 -3.97
N VAL A 167 8.28 -7.56 -3.36
CA VAL A 167 7.91 -6.41 -2.53
C VAL A 167 7.58 -6.91 -1.13
N ALA A 168 8.27 -6.39 -0.13
CA ALA A 168 8.12 -6.80 1.27
C ALA A 168 6.66 -6.68 1.74
N GLY A 169 6.17 -7.68 2.47
CA GLY A 169 4.82 -7.70 3.01
C GLY A 169 3.71 -7.90 1.98
N THR A 170 4.04 -8.24 0.72
CA THR A 170 3.02 -8.53 -0.31
C THR A 170 2.91 -10.01 -0.62
N LEU A 171 1.78 -10.43 -1.17
CA LEU A 171 1.61 -11.76 -1.76
C LEU A 171 2.61 -11.92 -2.92
N PRO A 172 3.31 -13.05 -3.02
CA PRO A 172 4.13 -13.33 -4.20
C PRO A 172 3.27 -13.53 -5.45
N ALA A 173 3.76 -13.09 -6.60
CA ALA A 173 3.02 -13.14 -7.86
C ALA A 173 2.42 -14.53 -8.15
N GLN A 174 3.11 -15.61 -7.77
CA GLN A 174 2.69 -17.00 -8.01
C GLN A 174 1.41 -17.38 -7.25
N LYS A 175 1.10 -16.68 -6.15
CA LYS A 175 -0.11 -16.91 -5.34
C LYS A 175 -1.29 -16.03 -5.76
N MET A 176 -1.09 -15.10 -6.70
CA MET A 176 -2.14 -14.18 -7.14
C MET A 176 -2.99 -14.78 -8.26
N PRO A 177 -4.28 -14.40 -8.37
CA PRO A 177 -5.21 -14.94 -9.36
C PRO A 177 -4.78 -14.67 -10.80
N ARG A 178 -4.88 -15.69 -11.65
CA ARG A 178 -4.65 -15.60 -13.09
C ARG A 178 -5.43 -16.65 -13.86
N VAL A 179 -5.77 -16.32 -15.09
CA VAL A 179 -6.44 -17.23 -16.03
C VAL A 179 -5.83 -17.01 -17.42
N THR A 180 -5.48 -18.10 -18.08
CA THR A 180 -5.05 -18.11 -19.49
C THR A 180 -6.00 -18.98 -20.31
N ARG A 181 -6.35 -18.53 -21.50
CA ARG A 181 -7.15 -19.24 -22.50
C ARG A 181 -6.40 -19.26 -23.83
N THR A 182 -6.57 -20.35 -24.59
CA THR A 182 -5.92 -20.56 -25.90
C THR A 182 -6.91 -20.73 -27.02
N ASP A 183 -8.18 -20.45 -26.79
CA ASP A 183 -9.33 -20.67 -27.70
C ASP A 183 -10.08 -19.37 -28.01
N TYR A 184 -9.35 -18.26 -28.03
CA TYR A 184 -9.93 -16.93 -28.23
C TYR A 184 -9.81 -16.47 -29.69
#